data_5e8066208ca8208010884abf440bb6f3
#
_entry.id   5e8066208ca8208010884abf440bb6f3
#
_cell.length_a   1.000
_cell.length_b   1.000
_cell.length_c   1.000
_cell.angle_alpha   90.00
_cell.angle_beta   90.00
_cell.angle_gamma   90.00
#
_symmetry.space_group_name_H-M   'P 1'
#
loop_
_entity.id
_entity.type
_entity.pdbx_description
1 polymer ?
#
loop_
_entity_poly.entity_id
_entity_poly.type
_entity_poly.pdbx_seq_one_letter_code
_entity_poly.pdbx_strand_id
1 'polypeptide(L)'
;RNLIYFFIAVLVAGGILSCYQMSKLEDPEVKVKLAMVVTTYPGASAHQVELEVTDVLEKSIRTMGDIDNIESYSYNDLSLIQVELLSTVSDDKVEQHWDILRRKVNDAKASLPSGVSPPLVKDDFGNVFGMFYALTGDGMNDRELSDYAELIKREVNNMEGIDRVDLYGKRPECINTSLL
;
A
#
# COMPACT_ATOMS: atom_id res chain seq x y z
N ARG A 1 -24.66 27.72 -46.54
CA ARG A 1 -23.45 28.35 -45.97
C ARG A 1 -23.54 28.43 -44.44
N ASN A 2 -24.64 28.91 -43.88
CA ASN A 2 -24.83 29.05 -42.43
C ASN A 2 -24.81 27.73 -41.67
N LEU A 3 -25.31 26.65 -42.26
CA LEU A 3 -25.29 25.30 -41.70
C LEU A 3 -23.86 24.76 -41.51
N ILE A 4 -22.99 25.06 -42.47
CA ILE A 4 -21.56 24.65 -42.40
C ILE A 4 -20.85 25.33 -41.23
N TYR A 5 -21.07 26.65 -41.09
CA TYR A 5 -20.51 27.41 -39.97
C TYR A 5 -21.01 26.93 -38.61
N PHE A 6 -22.28 26.52 -38.52
CA PHE A 6 -22.85 25.92 -37.32
C PHE A 6 -22.14 24.61 -36.94
N PHE A 7 -21.96 23.72 -37.89
CA PHE A 7 -21.26 22.47 -37.64
C PHE A 7 -19.78 22.68 -37.24
N ILE A 8 -19.09 23.62 -37.87
CA ILE A 8 -17.72 23.98 -37.51
C ILE A 8 -17.68 24.51 -36.08
N ALA A 9 -18.61 25.39 -35.71
CA ALA A 9 -18.66 25.93 -34.34
C ALA A 9 -18.92 24.84 -33.29
N VAL A 10 -19.82 23.89 -33.59
CA VAL A 10 -20.10 22.73 -32.70
C VAL A 10 -18.88 21.84 -32.55
N LEU A 11 -18.16 21.53 -33.64
CA LEU A 11 -16.94 20.71 -33.60
C LEU A 11 -15.83 21.39 -32.81
N VAL A 12 -15.64 22.69 -32.99
CA VAL A 12 -14.61 23.45 -32.25
C VAL A 12 -14.95 23.51 -30.75
N ALA A 13 -16.23 23.82 -30.42
CA ALA A 13 -16.67 23.85 -29.04
C ALA A 13 -16.56 22.49 -28.37
N GLY A 14 -16.98 21.40 -29.06
CA GLY A 14 -16.83 20.02 -28.58
C GLY A 14 -15.37 19.61 -28.41
N GLY A 15 -14.49 20.00 -29.32
CA GLY A 15 -13.05 19.73 -29.22
C GLY A 15 -12.41 20.43 -28.02
N ILE A 16 -12.76 21.68 -27.76
CA ILE A 16 -12.28 22.43 -26.59
C ILE A 16 -12.76 21.76 -25.29
N LEU A 17 -14.06 21.44 -25.20
CA LEU A 17 -14.61 20.74 -24.03
C LEU A 17 -13.96 19.39 -23.80
N SER A 18 -13.76 18.60 -24.84
CA SER A 18 -13.09 17.31 -24.77
C SER A 18 -11.66 17.44 -24.28
N CYS A 19 -10.92 18.45 -24.73
CA CYS A 19 -9.54 18.72 -24.30
C CYS A 19 -9.46 19.07 -22.80
N TYR A 20 -10.47 19.78 -22.26
CA TYR A 20 -10.55 20.08 -20.82
C TYR A 20 -10.90 18.87 -19.96
N GLN A 21 -11.69 17.93 -20.49
CA GLN A 21 -12.15 16.75 -19.77
C GLN A 21 -11.22 15.54 -19.92
N MET A 22 -10.29 15.58 -20.88
CA MET A 22 -9.30 14.51 -21.03
C MET A 22 -8.38 14.44 -19.81
N SER A 23 -8.16 13.22 -19.32
CA SER A 23 -7.12 12.92 -18.34
C SER A 23 -5.76 13.36 -18.90
N LYS A 24 -4.96 14.05 -18.07
CA LYS A 24 -3.61 14.53 -18.41
C LYS A 24 -2.52 13.63 -17.86
N LEU A 25 -2.88 12.41 -17.44
CA LEU A 25 -1.92 11.41 -17.00
C LEU A 25 -1.25 10.78 -18.23
N GLU A 26 0.07 10.66 -18.19
CA GLU A 26 0.87 10.00 -19.24
C GLU A 26 0.54 8.52 -19.29
N ASP A 27 0.45 7.87 -18.12
CA ASP A 27 -0.01 6.50 -17.96
C ASP A 27 -1.34 6.43 -17.23
N PRO A 28 -2.23 5.49 -17.59
CA PRO A 28 -3.47 5.29 -16.83
C PRO A 28 -3.15 4.87 -15.39
N GLU A 29 -3.88 5.40 -14.43
CA GLU A 29 -3.78 4.97 -13.04
C GLU A 29 -4.24 3.50 -12.95
N VAL A 30 -3.31 2.60 -12.72
CA VAL A 30 -3.59 1.18 -12.52
C VAL A 30 -3.53 0.90 -11.02
N LYS A 31 -4.69 0.63 -10.42
CA LYS A 31 -4.71 0.16 -9.03
C LYS A 31 -4.26 -1.29 -8.96
N VAL A 32 -3.24 -1.54 -8.17
CA VAL A 32 -2.74 -2.89 -7.93
C VAL A 32 -3.75 -3.65 -7.09
N LYS A 33 -4.28 -4.75 -7.66
CA LYS A 33 -5.30 -5.61 -7.03
C LYS A 33 -4.65 -6.76 -6.25
N LEU A 34 -3.56 -6.44 -5.56
CA LEU A 34 -2.73 -7.39 -4.83
C LEU A 34 -2.47 -6.86 -3.43
N ALA A 35 -2.68 -7.71 -2.42
CA ALA A 35 -2.32 -7.44 -1.04
C ALA A 35 -1.50 -8.59 -0.45
N MET A 36 -0.68 -8.29 0.53
CA MET A 36 0.13 -9.28 1.23
C MET A 36 -0.19 -9.27 2.72
N VAL A 37 -0.43 -10.46 3.27
CA VAL A 37 -0.58 -10.66 4.71
C VAL A 37 0.72 -11.27 5.24
N VAL A 38 1.38 -10.55 6.14
CA VAL A 38 2.66 -10.94 6.75
C VAL A 38 2.42 -11.28 8.21
N THR A 39 2.84 -12.46 8.65
CA THR A 39 2.70 -12.90 10.03
C THR A 39 3.97 -13.57 10.50
N THR A 40 4.50 -13.15 11.65
CA THR A 40 5.68 -13.76 12.24
C THR A 40 5.32 -14.69 13.40
N TYR A 41 5.96 -15.84 13.43
CA TYR A 41 5.82 -16.83 14.51
C TYR A 41 7.21 -17.26 15.00
N PRO A 42 7.85 -16.50 15.89
CA PRO A 42 9.22 -16.75 16.32
C PRO A 42 9.42 -18.13 16.94
N GLY A 43 10.45 -18.84 16.50
CA GLY A 43 10.81 -20.19 16.98
C GLY A 43 10.06 -21.34 16.28
N ALA A 44 9.13 -21.06 15.37
CA ALA A 44 8.38 -22.08 14.67
C ALA A 44 9.10 -22.54 13.39
N SER A 45 9.06 -23.84 13.11
CA SER A 45 9.50 -24.37 11.82
C SER A 45 8.50 -24.02 10.70
N ALA A 46 8.95 -24.04 9.44
CA ALA A 46 8.08 -23.75 8.29
C ALA A 46 6.80 -24.62 8.27
N HIS A 47 6.89 -25.88 8.65
CA HIS A 47 5.75 -26.78 8.73
C HIS A 47 4.76 -26.41 9.85
N GLN A 48 5.26 -25.94 11.00
CA GLN A 48 4.39 -25.41 12.08
C GLN A 48 3.71 -24.12 11.64
N VAL A 49 4.46 -23.21 11.01
CA VAL A 49 3.91 -21.96 10.44
C VAL A 49 2.82 -22.27 9.44
N GLU A 50 3.02 -23.27 8.57
CA GLU A 50 2.01 -23.70 7.58
C GLU A 50 0.72 -24.14 8.26
N LEU A 51 0.79 -25.08 9.21
CA LEU A 51 -0.39 -25.70 9.81
C LEU A 51 -1.12 -24.78 10.79
N GLU A 52 -0.37 -24.02 11.60
CA GLU A 52 -0.93 -23.27 12.72
C GLU A 52 -1.24 -21.82 12.37
N VAL A 53 -0.62 -21.26 11.35
CA VAL A 53 -0.78 -19.85 10.97
C VAL A 53 -1.32 -19.71 9.56
N THR A 54 -0.62 -20.23 8.56
CA THR A 54 -0.95 -20.02 7.15
C THR A 54 -2.30 -20.63 6.80
N ASP A 55 -2.54 -21.87 7.13
CA ASP A 55 -3.80 -22.59 6.83
C ASP A 55 -5.00 -21.93 7.53
N VAL A 56 -4.83 -21.45 8.76
CA VAL A 56 -5.88 -20.75 9.52
C VAL A 56 -6.25 -19.42 8.86
N LEU A 57 -5.25 -18.65 8.47
CA LEU A 57 -5.46 -17.37 7.79
C LEU A 57 -6.05 -17.56 6.39
N GLU A 58 -5.51 -18.51 5.60
CA GLU A 58 -6.05 -18.82 4.27
C GLU A 58 -7.54 -19.21 4.32
N LYS A 59 -7.93 -20.07 5.25
CA LYS A 59 -9.34 -20.48 5.42
C LYS A 59 -10.23 -19.28 5.67
N SER A 60 -9.78 -18.33 6.48
CA SER A 60 -10.53 -17.09 6.73
C SER A 60 -10.60 -16.22 5.49
N ILE A 61 -9.48 -16.02 4.80
CA ILE A 61 -9.36 -15.18 3.60
C ILE A 61 -10.21 -15.75 2.46
N ARG A 62 -10.22 -17.07 2.25
CA ARG A 62 -11.03 -17.75 1.23
C ARG A 62 -12.54 -17.55 1.39
N THR A 63 -13.00 -17.08 2.54
CA THR A 63 -14.42 -16.72 2.72
C THR A 63 -14.79 -15.36 2.11
N MET A 64 -13.81 -14.60 1.60
CA MET A 64 -14.07 -13.37 0.84
C MET A 64 -14.56 -13.70 -0.56
N GLY A 65 -15.43 -12.83 -1.09
CA GLY A 65 -15.77 -12.83 -2.51
C GLY A 65 -14.70 -12.13 -3.35
N ASP A 66 -14.76 -12.32 -4.65
CA ASP A 66 -13.97 -11.60 -5.67
C ASP A 66 -12.45 -11.80 -5.56
N ILE A 67 -12.02 -12.92 -4.98
CA ILE A 67 -10.62 -13.36 -4.99
C ILE A 67 -10.36 -14.16 -6.27
N ASP A 68 -9.28 -13.83 -6.96
CA ASP A 68 -8.78 -14.56 -8.12
C ASP A 68 -7.81 -15.66 -7.67
N ASN A 69 -6.78 -15.28 -6.92
CA ASN A 69 -5.74 -16.20 -6.47
C ASN A 69 -5.28 -15.92 -5.04
N ILE A 70 -4.87 -16.99 -4.33
CA ILE A 70 -4.19 -16.90 -3.04
C ILE A 70 -2.94 -17.75 -3.14
N GLU A 71 -1.78 -17.14 -2.99
CA GLU A 71 -0.49 -17.80 -2.92
C GLU A 71 0.12 -17.64 -1.53
N SER A 72 0.56 -18.72 -0.92
CA SER A 72 1.10 -18.69 0.43
C SER A 72 2.48 -19.32 0.48
N TYR A 73 3.34 -18.67 1.25
CA TYR A 73 4.70 -19.11 1.48
C TYR A 73 4.94 -19.20 2.99
N SER A 74 5.26 -20.40 3.47
CA SER A 74 5.59 -20.67 4.86
C SER A 74 7.09 -20.89 5.00
N TYR A 75 7.74 -20.00 5.73
CA TYR A 75 9.15 -20.09 6.10
C TYR A 75 9.30 -20.36 7.59
N ASN A 76 10.52 -20.65 8.03
CA ASN A 76 10.80 -20.63 9.48
C ASN A 76 10.51 -19.22 10.01
N ASP A 77 9.76 -19.14 11.10
CA ASP A 77 9.35 -17.91 11.78
C ASP A 77 8.42 -16.98 10.99
N LEU A 78 8.05 -17.26 9.73
CA LEU A 78 7.37 -16.31 8.86
C LEU A 78 6.33 -16.96 7.95
N SER A 79 5.12 -16.41 7.93
CA SER A 79 4.06 -16.67 6.95
C SER A 79 3.85 -15.47 6.05
N LEU A 80 3.82 -15.68 4.75
CA LEU A 80 3.49 -14.70 3.73
C LEU A 80 2.32 -15.22 2.92
N ILE A 81 1.21 -14.48 2.87
CA ILE A 81 0.04 -14.82 2.06
C ILE A 81 -0.22 -13.68 1.10
N GLN A 82 -0.14 -13.96 -0.17
CA GLN A 82 -0.46 -13.03 -1.24
C GLN A 82 -1.89 -13.27 -1.68
N VAL A 83 -2.68 -12.20 -1.75
CA VAL A 83 -4.09 -12.23 -2.13
C VAL A 83 -4.28 -11.35 -3.35
N GLU A 84 -4.80 -11.92 -4.42
CA GLU A 84 -5.09 -11.24 -5.66
C GLU A 84 -6.60 -11.18 -5.88
N LEU A 85 -7.14 -10.00 -6.19
CA LEU A 85 -8.54 -9.81 -6.53
C LEU A 85 -8.77 -10.02 -8.02
N LEU A 86 -9.98 -10.46 -8.37
CA LEU A 86 -10.42 -10.57 -9.76
C LEU A 86 -10.18 -9.26 -10.52
N SER A 87 -9.71 -9.36 -11.75
CA SER A 87 -9.51 -8.22 -12.64
C SER A 87 -10.80 -7.43 -12.90
N THR A 88 -11.96 -8.09 -12.76
CA THR A 88 -13.31 -7.50 -12.94
C THR A 88 -13.73 -6.59 -11.79
N VAL A 89 -13.03 -6.60 -10.65
CA VAL A 89 -13.31 -5.69 -9.54
C VAL A 89 -12.99 -4.26 -9.97
N SER A 90 -13.95 -3.36 -9.81
CA SER A 90 -13.80 -1.94 -10.16
C SER A 90 -12.82 -1.26 -9.21
N ASP A 91 -12.00 -0.35 -9.73
CA ASP A 91 -10.89 0.28 -8.98
C ASP A 91 -11.36 1.09 -7.76
N ASP A 92 -12.58 1.64 -7.81
CA ASP A 92 -13.22 2.33 -6.68
C ASP A 92 -13.61 1.39 -5.52
N LYS A 93 -13.68 0.07 -5.76
CA LYS A 93 -14.03 -0.94 -4.76
C LYS A 93 -12.85 -1.68 -4.18
N VAL A 94 -11.67 -1.53 -4.75
CA VAL A 94 -10.45 -2.25 -4.30
C VAL A 94 -10.17 -1.99 -2.81
N GLU A 95 -10.24 -0.74 -2.36
CA GLU A 95 -10.01 -0.39 -0.96
C GLU A 95 -11.02 -1.03 -0.01
N GLN A 96 -12.29 -1.12 -0.44
CA GLN A 96 -13.32 -1.82 0.34
C GLN A 96 -12.99 -3.31 0.52
N HIS A 97 -12.43 -3.96 -0.51
CA HIS A 97 -12.00 -5.36 -0.42
C HIS A 97 -10.81 -5.52 0.54
N TRP A 98 -9.86 -4.56 0.55
CA TRP A 98 -8.77 -4.57 1.52
C TRP A 98 -9.26 -4.37 2.96
N ASP A 99 -10.29 -3.57 3.18
CA ASP A 99 -10.93 -3.45 4.50
C ASP A 99 -11.63 -4.73 4.93
N ILE A 100 -12.23 -5.46 3.99
CA ILE A 100 -12.80 -6.79 4.26
C ILE A 100 -11.67 -7.76 4.59
N LEU A 101 -10.56 -7.76 3.86
CA LEU A 101 -9.39 -8.58 4.13
C LEU A 101 -8.85 -8.33 5.55
N ARG A 102 -8.65 -7.05 5.93
CA ARG A 102 -8.20 -6.68 7.28
C ARG A 102 -9.13 -7.21 8.37
N ARG A 103 -10.44 -7.12 8.16
CA ARG A 103 -11.43 -7.67 9.11
C ARG A 103 -11.33 -9.19 9.21
N LYS A 104 -11.27 -9.91 8.08
CA LYS A 104 -11.16 -11.37 8.06
C LYS A 104 -9.88 -11.86 8.74
N VAL A 105 -8.76 -11.21 8.47
CA VAL A 105 -7.47 -11.50 9.12
C VAL A 105 -7.53 -11.21 10.62
N ASN A 106 -8.16 -10.12 11.02
CA ASN A 106 -8.32 -9.79 12.44
C ASN A 106 -9.26 -10.76 13.17
N ASP A 107 -10.33 -11.21 12.53
CA ASP A 107 -11.25 -12.22 13.10
C ASP A 107 -10.52 -13.56 13.31
N ALA A 108 -9.66 -13.96 12.37
CA ALA A 108 -8.85 -15.18 12.47
C ALA A 108 -7.79 -15.11 13.58
N LYS A 109 -7.39 -13.92 14.03
CA LYS A 109 -6.38 -13.73 15.07
C LYS A 109 -6.68 -14.49 16.37
N ALA A 110 -7.94 -14.60 16.74
CA ALA A 110 -8.37 -15.34 17.94
C ALA A 110 -8.11 -16.86 17.86
N SER A 111 -7.93 -17.38 16.64
CA SER A 111 -7.68 -18.80 16.36
C SER A 111 -6.19 -19.11 16.20
N LEU A 112 -5.31 -18.11 16.24
CA LEU A 112 -3.87 -18.28 16.12
C LEU A 112 -3.24 -18.68 17.47
N PRO A 113 -2.13 -19.43 17.46
CA PRO A 113 -1.42 -19.82 18.69
C PRO A 113 -0.87 -18.62 19.47
N SER A 114 -0.64 -18.84 20.75
CA SER A 114 0.08 -17.88 21.59
C SER A 114 1.54 -17.77 21.11
N GLY A 115 2.05 -16.52 20.98
CA GLY A 115 3.39 -16.24 20.47
C GLY A 115 3.45 -15.83 19.00
N VAL A 116 2.34 -15.95 18.26
CA VAL A 116 2.23 -15.41 16.90
C VAL A 116 2.03 -13.89 17.00
N SER A 117 2.83 -13.15 16.24
CA SER A 117 2.64 -11.69 16.12
C SER A 117 1.34 -11.37 15.39
N PRO A 118 0.70 -10.22 15.67
CA PRO A 118 -0.47 -9.80 14.93
C PRO A 118 -0.20 -9.78 13.42
N PRO A 119 -1.06 -10.42 12.60
CA PRO A 119 -0.93 -10.37 11.16
C PRO A 119 -0.99 -8.93 10.63
N LEU A 120 -0.08 -8.58 9.74
CA LEU A 120 0.00 -7.27 9.09
C LEU A 120 -0.46 -7.40 7.63
N VAL A 121 -1.49 -6.66 7.27
CA VAL A 121 -1.96 -6.56 5.87
C VAL A 121 -1.27 -5.37 5.21
N LYS A 122 -0.57 -5.63 4.11
CA LYS A 122 0.05 -4.64 3.24
C LYS A 122 -0.64 -4.66 1.89
N ASP A 123 -1.22 -3.56 1.51
CA ASP A 123 -1.97 -3.35 0.27
C ASP A 123 -1.46 -2.15 -0.55
N ASP A 124 -0.36 -1.56 -0.10
CA ASP A 124 0.23 -0.34 -0.66
C ASP A 124 1.31 -0.58 -1.74
N PHE A 125 1.33 -1.77 -2.35
CA PHE A 125 2.32 -2.13 -3.38
C PHE A 125 2.24 -1.30 -4.66
N GLY A 126 1.09 -0.69 -4.93
CA GLY A 126 0.87 0.11 -6.13
C GLY A 126 1.16 1.59 -5.96
N ASN A 127 1.44 2.04 -4.75
CA ASN A 127 1.67 3.46 -4.48
C ASN A 127 3.07 3.86 -4.96
N VAL A 128 3.13 4.54 -6.09
CA VAL A 128 4.36 5.07 -6.68
C VAL A 128 4.59 6.47 -6.16
N PHE A 129 5.79 6.73 -5.64
CA PHE A 129 6.18 8.09 -5.26
C PHE A 129 6.48 8.92 -6.51
N GLY A 130 5.68 9.95 -6.78
CA GLY A 130 5.87 10.84 -7.93
C GLY A 130 7.07 11.78 -7.82
N MET A 131 7.56 12.02 -6.59
CA MET A 131 8.66 12.95 -6.31
C MET A 131 9.59 12.36 -5.25
N PHE A 132 10.88 12.51 -5.49
CA PHE A 132 11.94 12.12 -4.56
C PHE A 132 12.89 13.29 -4.34
N TYR A 133 13.04 13.72 -3.09
CA TYR A 133 13.91 14.84 -2.72
C TYR A 133 15.01 14.37 -1.76
N ALA A 134 16.23 14.86 -1.96
CA ALA A 134 17.31 14.70 -1.01
C ALA A 134 17.37 15.92 -0.09
N LEU A 135 17.33 15.69 1.23
CA LEU A 135 17.54 16.74 2.23
C LEU A 135 18.98 16.71 2.67
N THR A 136 19.69 17.83 2.46
CA THR A 136 21.08 18.01 2.85
C THR A 136 21.20 19.26 3.74
N GLY A 137 22.09 19.22 4.72
CA GLY A 137 22.36 20.35 5.61
C GLY A 137 23.85 20.48 5.90
N ASP A 138 24.45 21.62 5.52
CA ASP A 138 25.86 21.88 5.83
C ASP A 138 26.01 22.16 7.33
N GLY A 139 26.84 21.35 8.01
CA GLY A 139 27.12 21.50 9.43
C GLY A 139 26.06 20.94 10.38
N MET A 140 25.01 20.32 9.86
CA MET A 140 23.99 19.63 10.66
C MET A 140 24.43 18.19 10.97
N ASN A 141 24.13 17.72 12.17
CA ASN A 141 24.28 16.32 12.51
C ASN A 141 23.06 15.50 12.05
N ASP A 142 23.20 14.14 12.02
CA ASP A 142 22.16 13.23 11.54
C ASP A 142 20.83 13.38 12.30
N ARG A 143 20.88 13.75 13.59
CA ARG A 143 19.70 13.96 14.43
C ARG A 143 18.96 15.23 14.02
N GLU A 144 19.67 16.35 13.92
CA GLU A 144 19.10 17.63 13.50
C GLU A 144 18.46 17.50 12.12
N LEU A 145 19.15 16.83 11.18
CA LEU A 145 18.63 16.58 9.83
C LEU A 145 17.36 15.72 9.87
N SER A 146 17.30 14.71 10.75
CA SER A 146 16.13 13.87 10.96
C SER A 146 14.95 14.66 11.53
N ASP A 147 15.19 15.54 12.51
CA ASP A 147 14.16 16.36 13.12
C ASP A 147 13.55 17.36 12.10
N TYR A 148 14.41 17.97 11.27
CA TYR A 148 13.96 18.82 10.16
C TYR A 148 13.16 18.04 9.10
N ALA A 149 13.62 16.82 8.76
CA ALA A 149 12.90 15.97 7.81
C ALA A 149 11.49 15.60 8.32
N GLU A 150 11.35 15.31 9.61
CA GLU A 150 10.04 15.04 10.23
C GLU A 150 9.14 16.28 10.28
N LEU A 151 9.72 17.46 10.52
CA LEU A 151 8.97 18.71 10.44
C LEU A 151 8.44 18.94 9.01
N ILE A 152 9.32 18.81 8.01
CA ILE A 152 8.94 18.93 6.59
C ILE A 152 7.86 17.92 6.24
N LYS A 153 8.01 16.64 6.60
CA LYS A 153 7.01 15.59 6.38
C LYS A 153 5.64 15.99 6.91
N ARG A 154 5.59 16.55 8.13
CA ARG A 154 4.34 16.96 8.78
C ARG A 154 3.67 18.12 8.04
N GLU A 155 4.45 19.12 7.66
CA GLU A 155 3.93 20.27 6.92
C GLU A 155 3.43 19.89 5.52
N VAL A 156 4.21 19.06 4.81
CA VAL A 156 3.87 18.62 3.45
C VAL A 156 2.65 17.69 3.44
N ASN A 157 2.52 16.79 4.43
CA ASN A 157 1.33 15.92 4.54
C ASN A 157 0.02 16.70 4.75
N ASN A 158 0.08 17.94 5.24
CA ASN A 158 -1.10 18.78 5.43
C ASN A 158 -1.47 19.60 4.19
N MET A 159 -0.67 19.52 3.11
CA MET A 159 -0.93 20.26 1.88
C MET A 159 -1.96 19.53 1.02
N GLU A 160 -2.87 20.28 0.43
CA GLU A 160 -3.84 19.73 -0.51
C GLU A 160 -3.15 19.15 -1.75
N GLY A 161 -3.55 17.92 -2.14
CA GLY A 161 -2.96 17.20 -3.27
C GLY A 161 -1.77 16.32 -2.94
N ILE A 162 -1.37 16.22 -1.67
CA ILE A 162 -0.36 15.27 -1.19
C ILE A 162 -1.07 14.12 -0.46
N ASP A 163 -0.92 12.92 -0.97
CA ASP A 163 -1.50 11.72 -0.38
C ASP A 163 -0.60 11.15 0.74
N ARG A 164 0.70 11.01 0.44
CA ARG A 164 1.66 10.38 1.37
C ARG A 164 3.06 10.95 1.21
N VAL A 165 3.74 11.12 2.34
CA VAL A 165 5.17 11.48 2.39
C VAL A 165 5.90 10.47 3.27
N ASP A 166 6.94 9.81 2.72
CA ASP A 166 7.79 8.89 3.45
C ASP A 166 9.22 9.40 3.55
N LEU A 167 9.87 9.10 4.68
CA LEU A 167 11.27 9.43 4.93
C LEU A 167 12.12 8.18 4.79
N TYR A 168 13.17 8.28 3.99
CA TYR A 168 14.16 7.23 3.79
C TYR A 168 15.52 7.67 4.35
N GLY A 169 16.32 6.72 4.82
CA GLY A 169 17.66 6.97 5.30
C GLY A 169 17.76 7.47 6.74
N LYS A 170 16.65 7.54 7.49
CA LYS A 170 16.66 7.87 8.91
C LYS A 170 17.41 6.79 9.69
N ARG A 171 18.42 7.18 10.46
CA ARG A 171 19.16 6.28 11.36
C ARG A 171 18.45 6.21 12.72
N PRO A 172 18.16 5.01 13.25
CA PRO A 172 17.61 4.87 14.60
C PRO A 172 18.66 5.31 15.64
N GLU A 173 18.23 6.09 16.64
CA GLU A 173 19.08 6.41 17.77
C GLU A 173 19.25 5.17 18.66
N CYS A 174 20.48 4.90 19.09
CA CYS A 174 20.78 3.85 20.05
C CYS A 174 21.72 4.37 21.13
N ILE A 175 21.55 3.89 22.36
CA ILE A 175 22.47 4.13 23.48
C ILE A 175 23.35 2.90 23.57
N ASN A 176 24.65 3.06 23.24
CA ASN A 176 25.66 2.02 23.43
C ASN A 176 26.20 2.11 24.84
N THR A 177 25.91 1.11 25.67
CA THR A 177 26.56 0.94 27.00
C THR A 177 27.59 -0.17 26.92
N SER A 178 28.87 0.15 27.05
CA SER A 178 29.91 -0.84 27.25
C SER A 178 30.20 -0.97 28.77
N LEU A 179 30.02 -2.18 29.30
CA LEU A 179 30.52 -2.53 30.63
C LEU A 179 32.04 -2.74 30.50
N LEU A 180 32.83 -1.94 31.22
CA LEU A 180 34.26 -2.10 31.37
C LEU A 180 34.58 -3.13 32.46
#